data_39a9f5064ffc9bbd6853bd5312be9647
#
_entry.id   39a9f5064ffc9bbd6853bd5312be9647
#
_cell.length_a   1.000
_cell.length_b   1.000
_cell.length_c   1.000
_cell.angle_alpha   90.00
_cell.angle_beta   90.00
_cell.angle_gamma   90.00
#
_symmetry.space_group_name_H-M   'P 1'
#
loop_
_entity.id
_entity.type
_entity.pdbx_description
1 polymer ?
#
loop_
_entity_poly.entity_id
_entity_poly.type
_entity_poly.pdbx_seq_one_letter_code
_entity_poly.pdbx_strand_id
1 'polypeptide(L)'
;MPLRQPSKMIDVSTALGRGELGAFAFDMFERRCLAQGDSWFSIGALPPQFTTNLIIEMQLARRTVIVQCARPGKVLRRFTDTTREKDFLRMITGPLAERWDAILISGAGNDVIEAVGSPPTEPPPTRPDRRCCRW
;
A
#
# COMPACT_ATOMS: atom_id res chain seq x y z
N MET A 1 21.06 -4.73 24.58
CA MET A 1 20.31 -4.43 23.33
C MET A 1 19.05 -5.27 23.33
N PRO A 2 17.87 -4.73 23.13
CA PRO A 2 16.67 -5.54 22.98
C PRO A 2 16.80 -6.42 21.73
N LEU A 3 16.46 -7.70 21.86
CA LEU A 3 16.45 -8.63 20.73
C LEU A 3 15.41 -8.16 19.72
N ARG A 4 15.84 -7.93 18.48
CA ARG A 4 14.94 -7.62 17.39
C ARG A 4 14.08 -8.84 17.09
N GLN A 5 12.80 -8.64 16.89
CA GLN A 5 11.84 -9.70 16.58
C GLN A 5 11.27 -9.50 15.18
N PRO A 6 11.04 -10.60 14.42
CA PRO A 6 10.36 -10.49 13.15
C PRO A 6 8.94 -9.96 13.36
N SER A 7 8.50 -9.10 12.47
CA SER A 7 7.11 -8.61 12.47
C SER A 7 6.17 -9.74 12.04
N LYS A 8 4.97 -9.75 12.59
CA LYS A 8 3.89 -10.65 12.13
C LYS A 8 3.09 -9.95 11.05
N MET A 9 3.23 -10.37 9.82
CA MET A 9 2.37 -9.91 8.73
C MET A 9 1.07 -10.70 8.68
N ILE A 10 -0.05 -10.02 8.53
CA ILE A 10 -1.35 -10.61 8.27
C ILE A 10 -2.05 -9.89 7.13
N ASP A 11 -2.86 -10.62 6.38
CA ASP A 11 -3.72 -10.01 5.35
C ASP A 11 -4.90 -9.26 5.98
N VAL A 12 -5.37 -8.23 5.28
CA VAL A 12 -6.51 -7.42 5.72
C VAL A 12 -7.79 -8.23 5.90
N SER A 13 -7.99 -9.28 5.13
CA SER A 13 -9.15 -10.18 5.29
C SER A 13 -9.13 -10.89 6.64
N THR A 14 -7.97 -11.34 7.08
CA THR A 14 -7.76 -11.93 8.41
C THR A 14 -8.03 -10.91 9.51
N ALA A 15 -7.53 -9.69 9.36
CA ALA A 15 -7.74 -8.61 10.33
C ALA A 15 -9.23 -8.23 10.46
N LEU A 16 -9.98 -8.30 9.36
CA LEU A 16 -11.44 -8.05 9.34
C LEU A 16 -12.29 -9.24 9.81
N GLY A 17 -11.67 -10.33 10.25
CA GLY A 17 -12.39 -11.53 10.69
C GLY A 17 -13.11 -12.30 9.56
N ARG A 18 -12.69 -12.08 8.31
CA ARG A 18 -13.24 -12.80 7.14
C ARG A 18 -12.54 -14.11 6.84
N GLY A 19 -11.50 -14.45 7.62
CA GLY A 19 -10.78 -15.73 7.52
C GLY A 19 -11.38 -16.82 8.41
N GLU A 20 -10.97 -18.07 8.19
CA GLU A 20 -11.43 -19.24 8.93
C GLU A 20 -11.08 -19.21 10.43
N LEU A 21 -10.19 -18.34 10.87
CA LEU A 21 -9.63 -18.26 12.22
C LEU A 21 -10.38 -17.33 13.19
N GLY A 22 -11.49 -16.73 12.78
CA GLY A 22 -12.24 -15.80 13.63
C GLY A 22 -11.53 -14.44 13.82
N ALA A 23 -11.90 -13.71 14.86
CA ALA A 23 -11.33 -12.39 15.16
C ALA A 23 -9.83 -12.50 15.51
N PHE A 24 -8.98 -11.77 14.80
CA PHE A 24 -7.55 -11.76 15.07
C PHE A 24 -7.24 -11.08 16.41
N ALA A 25 -6.42 -11.74 17.23
CA ALA A 25 -6.08 -11.26 18.57
C ALA A 25 -4.99 -10.16 18.53
N PHE A 26 -5.37 -8.92 18.24
CA PHE A 26 -4.46 -7.77 18.21
C PHE A 26 -3.79 -7.49 19.56
N ASP A 27 -4.43 -7.88 20.65
CA ASP A 27 -3.96 -7.60 22.01
C ASP A 27 -2.68 -8.36 22.38
N MET A 28 -2.31 -9.37 21.60
CA MET A 28 -1.04 -10.08 21.74
C MET A 28 0.17 -9.27 21.24
N PHE A 29 -0.04 -8.14 20.58
CA PHE A 29 1.02 -7.32 20.00
C PHE A 29 1.10 -5.97 20.70
N GLU A 30 2.34 -5.53 20.95
CA GLU A 30 2.62 -4.24 21.56
C GLU A 30 2.42 -3.08 20.58
N ARG A 31 2.60 -3.36 19.28
CA ARG A 31 2.46 -2.38 18.20
C ARG A 31 1.64 -2.94 17.05
N ARG A 32 0.88 -2.05 16.44
CA ARG A 32 -0.04 -2.34 15.33
C ARG A 32 0.21 -1.36 14.20
N CYS A 33 0.61 -1.87 13.05
CA CYS A 33 0.87 -1.07 11.87
C CYS A 33 -0.07 -1.48 10.74
N LEU A 34 -0.43 -0.50 9.92
CA LEU A 34 -1.19 -0.71 8.71
C LEU A 34 -0.28 -0.46 7.51
N ALA A 35 -0.22 -1.39 6.57
CA ALA A 35 0.63 -1.28 5.39
C ALA A 35 -0.24 -1.15 4.13
N GLN A 36 -0.03 -0.07 3.38
CA GLN A 36 -0.65 0.19 2.09
C GLN A 36 0.41 0.39 1.04
N GLY A 37 0.25 -0.20 -0.14
CA GLY A 37 1.26 -0.03 -1.15
C GLY A 37 1.14 -0.96 -2.35
N ASP A 38 2.23 -1.06 -3.05
CA ASP A 38 2.43 -1.82 -4.27
C ASP A 38 3.11 -3.19 -4.02
N SER A 39 3.78 -3.71 -5.03
CA SER A 39 4.46 -5.01 -4.98
C SER A 39 5.57 -5.11 -3.93
N TRP A 40 6.20 -4.02 -3.53
CA TRP A 40 7.24 -4.02 -2.49
C TRP A 40 6.73 -4.52 -1.13
N PHE A 41 5.45 -4.33 -0.88
CA PHE A 41 4.80 -4.81 0.35
C PHE A 41 3.97 -6.08 0.13
N SER A 42 3.52 -6.37 -1.10
CA SER A 42 2.52 -7.41 -1.35
C SER A 42 3.06 -8.67 -2.01
N ILE A 43 4.16 -8.58 -2.75
CA ILE A 43 4.73 -9.75 -3.42
C ILE A 43 6.12 -9.97 -2.88
N GLY A 44 6.40 -11.23 -2.52
CA GLY A 44 7.75 -11.72 -2.64
C GLY A 44 8.07 -11.89 -4.12
N ALA A 45 9.31 -11.64 -4.57
CA ALA A 45 9.72 -11.80 -5.96
C ALA A 45 9.50 -13.25 -6.43
N LEU A 46 9.41 -13.52 -7.72
CA LEU A 46 9.29 -14.86 -8.29
C LEU A 46 10.66 -15.55 -8.39
N PRO A 47 10.77 -16.84 -8.11
CA PRO A 47 9.75 -17.83 -7.71
C PRO A 47 9.50 -17.84 -6.18
N PRO A 48 8.38 -18.42 -5.73
CA PRO A 48 7.91 -18.31 -4.34
C PRO A 48 8.91 -18.74 -3.26
N GLN A 49 9.82 -19.63 -3.55
CA GLN A 49 10.80 -20.14 -2.58
C GLN A 49 11.93 -19.13 -2.25
N PHE A 50 12.10 -18.10 -3.05
CA PHE A 50 13.17 -17.12 -2.89
C PHE A 50 12.63 -15.73 -2.61
N THR A 51 11.37 -15.63 -2.19
CA THR A 51 10.68 -14.36 -2.27
C THR A 51 10.33 -13.85 -0.91
N THR A 52 10.82 -12.67 -0.67
CA THR A 52 10.52 -11.90 0.52
C THR A 52 10.00 -10.53 0.10
N ASN A 53 9.29 -9.89 0.97
CA ASN A 53 8.91 -8.49 0.81
C ASN A 53 9.43 -7.67 1.98
N LEU A 54 9.44 -6.36 1.84
CA LEU A 54 9.98 -5.48 2.86
C LEU A 54 9.35 -5.69 4.24
N ILE A 55 8.06 -6.01 4.29
CA ILE A 55 7.35 -6.21 5.55
C ILE A 55 7.83 -7.47 6.27
N ILE A 56 8.06 -8.56 5.54
CA ILE A 56 8.52 -9.83 6.10
C ILE A 56 9.94 -9.70 6.67
N GLU A 57 10.79 -8.93 5.99
CA GLU A 57 12.17 -8.70 6.43
C GLU A 57 12.31 -7.68 7.57
N MET A 58 11.26 -6.95 7.88
CA MET A 58 11.31 -5.97 8.97
C MET A 58 11.51 -6.65 10.32
N GLN A 59 12.59 -6.28 10.99
CA GLN A 59 12.88 -6.68 12.36
C GLN A 59 12.71 -5.48 13.29
N LEU A 60 11.73 -5.54 14.15
CA LEU A 60 11.34 -4.44 15.03
C LEU A 60 11.70 -4.74 16.48
N ALA A 61 11.96 -3.68 17.26
CA ALA A 61 12.35 -3.82 18.66
C ALA A 61 11.19 -4.31 19.57
N ARG A 62 9.97 -4.24 19.09
CA ARG A 62 8.75 -4.65 19.82
C ARG A 62 7.94 -5.63 19.01
N ARG A 63 7.16 -6.46 19.68
CA ARG A 63 6.23 -7.38 19.02
C ARG A 63 5.20 -6.57 18.22
N THR A 64 5.36 -6.57 16.91
CA THR A 64 4.54 -5.76 16.00
C THR A 64 3.74 -6.65 15.07
N VAL A 65 2.46 -6.36 14.92
CA VAL A 65 1.65 -6.88 13.83
C VAL A 65 1.50 -5.84 12.73
N ILE A 66 1.63 -6.25 11.49
CA ILE A 66 1.45 -5.41 10.31
C ILE A 66 0.31 -5.97 9.48
N VAL A 67 -0.78 -5.22 9.38
CA VAL A 67 -1.92 -5.56 8.52
C VAL A 67 -1.66 -5.07 7.12
N GLN A 68 -1.61 -6.00 6.18
CA GLN A 68 -1.28 -5.70 4.79
C GLN A 68 -2.54 -5.44 3.96
N CYS A 69 -2.64 -4.24 3.39
CA CYS A 69 -3.63 -3.84 2.39
C CYS A 69 -2.99 -3.61 1.01
N ALA A 70 -1.67 -3.81 0.91
CA ALA A 70 -0.93 -3.61 -0.33
C ALA A 70 -1.33 -4.61 -1.41
N ARG A 71 -1.25 -4.18 -2.68
CA ARG A 71 -1.55 -5.02 -3.85
C ARG A 71 -0.54 -4.78 -4.97
N PRO A 72 -0.16 -5.82 -5.73
CA PRO A 72 0.75 -5.67 -6.85
C PRO A 72 0.22 -4.69 -7.90
N GLY A 73 1.11 -3.99 -8.58
CA GLY A 73 0.77 -3.10 -9.68
C GLY A 73 0.00 -1.83 -9.28
N LYS A 74 -0.09 -1.53 -7.98
CA LYS A 74 -0.77 -0.34 -7.51
C LYS A 74 0.04 0.92 -7.79
N VAL A 75 -0.63 1.97 -8.24
CA VAL A 75 -0.07 3.31 -8.44
C VAL A 75 -0.59 4.27 -7.38
N LEU A 76 0.23 5.25 -6.98
CA LEU A 76 -0.07 6.19 -5.89
C LEU A 76 -1.40 6.92 -6.07
N ARG A 77 -1.70 7.36 -7.30
CA ARG A 77 -2.95 8.06 -7.62
C ARG A 77 -4.22 7.27 -7.28
N ARG A 78 -4.11 5.93 -7.14
CA ARG A 78 -5.24 5.06 -6.78
C ARG A 78 -5.36 4.79 -5.28
N PHE A 79 -4.43 5.25 -4.46
CA PHE A 79 -4.49 5.02 -3.01
C PHE A 79 -5.66 5.71 -2.34
N THR A 80 -6.16 6.78 -2.93
CA THR A 80 -7.34 7.52 -2.47
C THR A 80 -8.65 7.09 -3.13
N ASP A 81 -8.60 6.08 -4.01
CA ASP A 81 -9.81 5.57 -4.68
C ASP A 81 -10.67 4.78 -3.68
N THR A 82 -11.71 5.43 -3.18
CA THR A 82 -12.61 4.87 -2.17
C THR A 82 -13.35 3.62 -2.62
N THR A 83 -13.49 3.41 -3.93
CA THR A 83 -14.19 2.25 -4.47
C THR A 83 -13.29 1.02 -4.52
N ARG A 84 -12.00 1.21 -4.74
CA ARG A 84 -11.01 0.15 -4.87
C ARG A 84 -10.29 -0.17 -3.55
N GLU A 85 -10.15 0.82 -2.69
CA GLU A 85 -9.42 0.74 -1.43
C GLU A 85 -10.32 0.56 -0.20
N LYS A 86 -11.46 -0.08 -0.39
CA LYS A 86 -12.48 -0.27 0.67
C LYS A 86 -11.92 -0.85 1.95
N ASP A 87 -11.03 -1.82 1.86
CA ASP A 87 -10.48 -2.50 3.03
C ASP A 87 -9.49 -1.61 3.78
N PHE A 88 -8.62 -0.89 3.07
CA PHE A 88 -7.73 0.09 3.68
C PHE A 88 -8.52 1.22 4.37
N LEU A 89 -9.51 1.76 3.67
CA LEU A 89 -10.38 2.80 4.23
C LEU A 89 -11.13 2.32 5.47
N ARG A 90 -11.65 1.10 5.47
CA ARG A 90 -12.27 0.50 6.65
C ARG A 90 -11.32 0.44 7.84
N MET A 91 -10.03 0.15 7.59
CA MET A 91 -9.02 0.09 8.64
C MET A 91 -8.69 1.47 9.21
N ILE A 92 -8.73 2.54 8.41
CA ILE A 92 -8.40 3.90 8.90
C ILE A 92 -9.62 4.68 9.38
N THR A 93 -10.84 4.34 8.95
CA THR A 93 -12.08 5.04 9.33
C THR A 93 -13.04 4.20 10.16
N GLY A 94 -12.79 2.90 10.25
CA GLY A 94 -13.64 1.95 10.96
C GLY A 94 -13.34 1.84 12.46
N PRO A 95 -13.91 0.85 13.14
CA PRO A 95 -13.71 0.64 14.58
C PRO A 95 -12.27 0.39 15.01
N LEU A 96 -11.39 0.02 14.07
CA LEU A 96 -9.96 -0.23 14.31
C LEU A 96 -9.07 1.00 14.03
N ALA A 97 -9.65 2.11 13.56
CA ALA A 97 -8.88 3.29 13.15
C ALA A 97 -8.00 3.86 14.26
N GLU A 98 -8.48 3.88 15.49
CA GLU A 98 -7.75 4.41 16.65
C GLU A 98 -6.63 3.50 17.18
N ARG A 99 -6.48 2.31 16.59
CA ARG A 99 -5.56 1.28 17.09
C ARG A 99 -4.23 1.20 16.34
N TRP A 100 -4.02 2.04 15.34
CA TRP A 100 -2.80 2.00 14.54
C TRP A 100 -1.72 2.91 15.13
N ASP A 101 -0.56 2.34 15.45
CA ASP A 101 0.61 3.07 15.88
C ASP A 101 1.34 3.75 14.71
N ALA A 102 1.27 3.14 13.51
CA ALA A 102 1.86 3.68 12.30
C ALA A 102 1.16 3.18 11.03
N ILE A 103 1.24 3.99 9.97
CA ILE A 103 0.85 3.62 8.61
C ILE A 103 2.11 3.58 7.76
N LEU A 104 2.36 2.45 7.13
CA LEU A 104 3.49 2.23 6.22
C LEU A 104 2.96 2.37 4.79
N ILE A 105 3.66 3.14 3.97
CA ILE A 105 3.27 3.36 2.57
C ILE A 105 4.43 3.01 1.66
N SER A 106 4.17 2.19 0.63
CA SER A 106 5.10 1.96 -0.47
C SER A 106 4.43 2.32 -1.80
N GLY A 107 5.16 2.94 -2.69
CA GLY A 107 4.62 3.36 -3.98
C GLY A 107 5.64 4.06 -4.86
N ALA A 108 5.17 4.62 -5.95
CA ALA A 108 5.90 5.35 -6.98
C ALA A 108 6.60 4.50 -8.05
N GLY A 109 7.01 3.27 -7.79
CA GLY A 109 7.66 2.43 -8.81
C GLY A 109 6.76 2.21 -10.04
N ASN A 110 5.52 1.84 -9.83
CA ASN A 110 4.54 1.62 -10.90
C ASN A 110 4.12 2.93 -11.58
N ASP A 111 4.10 4.05 -10.85
CA ASP A 111 3.80 5.38 -11.42
C ASP A 111 4.86 5.79 -12.43
N VAL A 112 6.14 5.53 -12.14
CA VAL A 112 7.24 5.80 -13.07
C VAL A 112 7.13 4.94 -14.32
N ILE A 113 6.87 3.64 -14.17
CA ILE A 113 6.72 2.71 -15.29
C ILE A 113 5.54 3.14 -16.18
N GLU A 114 4.42 3.51 -15.59
CA GLU A 114 3.24 3.97 -16.32
C GLU A 114 3.51 5.30 -17.06
N ALA A 115 4.23 6.22 -16.43
CA ALA A 115 4.59 7.51 -17.03
C ALA A 115 5.54 7.36 -18.23
N VAL A 116 6.50 6.43 -18.16
CA VAL A 116 7.46 6.17 -19.24
C VAL A 116 6.83 5.38 -20.38
N GLY A 117 5.90 4.46 -20.07
CA GLY A 117 5.25 3.60 -21.06
C GLY A 117 4.08 4.24 -21.81
N SER A 118 3.62 5.41 -21.39
CA SER A 118 2.55 6.12 -22.07
C SER A 118 3.13 7.03 -23.15
N PRO A 119 2.90 6.78 -24.45
CA PRO A 119 3.25 7.76 -25.48
C PRO A 119 2.50 9.08 -25.20
N PRO A 120 3.08 10.24 -25.50
CA PRO A 120 2.41 11.52 -25.34
C PRO A 120 1.09 11.52 -26.11
N THR A 121 -0.01 11.50 -25.40
CA THR A 121 -1.35 11.28 -25.96
C THR A 121 -1.97 12.52 -26.59
N GLU A 122 -1.32 13.67 -26.57
CA GLU A 122 -1.77 14.85 -27.31
C GLU A 122 -0.59 15.68 -27.81
N PRO A 123 -0.59 16.10 -29.08
CA PRO A 123 0.26 17.18 -29.48
C PRO A 123 -0.13 18.44 -28.66
N PRO A 124 0.83 19.28 -28.27
CA PRO A 124 0.51 20.50 -27.55
C PRO A 124 -0.51 21.29 -28.37
N PRO A 125 -1.51 21.90 -27.71
CA PRO A 125 -2.53 22.67 -28.42
C PRO A 125 -1.84 23.69 -29.31
N THR A 126 -2.09 23.59 -30.60
CA THR A 126 -1.58 24.55 -31.58
C THR A 126 -2.08 25.92 -31.14
N ARG A 127 -1.14 26.80 -30.76
CA ARG A 127 -1.47 28.17 -30.42
C ARG A 127 -2.31 28.74 -31.55
N PRO A 128 -3.49 29.29 -31.30
CA PRO A 128 -4.25 29.95 -32.34
C PRO A 128 -3.38 31.05 -32.92
N ASP A 129 -3.23 31.03 -34.23
CA ASP A 129 -2.46 32.00 -34.99
C ASP A 129 -3.00 33.41 -34.67
N ARG A 130 -2.17 34.22 -33.98
CA ARG A 130 -2.48 35.60 -33.64
C ARG A 130 -2.35 36.52 -34.88
N ARG A 131 -2.89 36.07 -36.00
CA ARG A 131 -2.98 36.91 -37.20
C ARG A 131 -4.45 37.18 -37.54
N CYS A 132 -5.13 37.83 -36.64
CA CYS A 132 -6.37 38.52 -37.01
C CYS A 132 -6.70 39.56 -35.97
N CYS A 133 -5.99 40.66 -35.95
CA CYS A 133 -6.46 41.99 -35.50
C CYS A 133 -5.50 43.04 -36.02
N ARG A 134 -5.58 43.30 -37.32
CA ARG A 134 -5.25 44.60 -37.85
C ARG A 134 -6.56 45.35 -38.03
N TRP A 135 -6.76 46.33 -37.19
CA TRP A 135 -7.58 47.51 -37.44
C TRP A 135 -6.75 48.71 -37.06
#